data_b37cda5241a6ddb116f529539fbaa5b8
#
_entry.id   b37cda5241a6ddb116f529539fbaa5b8
#
_cell.length_a   1.000
_cell.length_b   1.000
_cell.length_c   1.000
_cell.angle_alpha   90.00
_cell.angle_beta   90.00
_cell.angle_gamma   90.00
#
_symmetry.space_group_name_H-M   'P 1'
#
loop_
_entity.id
_entity.type
_entity.pdbx_description
1 polymer ?
#
loop_
_entity_poly.entity_id
_entity_poly.type
_entity_poly.pdbx_seq_one_letter_code
_entity_poly.pdbx_strand_id
1 'polypeptide(L)'
;MNRSVLRSLLVLITALVTMGPARAHVGNKDVFEQVNAGPYKLFVTIRTPNVIPGVAIIEVRSVGGPITSLSITPLMLTGEASKHPPTADELKASAADPTFYTGSFWLMGSGSWQVRFGINGSAGPAAASVPVAAAPTALLHMQRPLGILLGILGVILILGLAGIVTAAVRESRLAPGLEPDAPRRKRAALAGGLALVVAVFAVYWGGRWWDVEAADYASDLYRASDLRANITGDTLDLRIGDPDPASPGGWKPLKTKSLLLDHDHLMHLYAIRMPEMDAVFHLHPAASGDEALDIALPAMPPGTYKLFADIVYRSGFPETETAKLSIPAGLAAVPLSPEDASAAPPPLSHGELGAAYKLPDGYTMVFDRPSTITANTAYALRFRLLDGSGKPASDMEPYLGMPGHAAFVKSDFSTFAHTHPDGSAAMPAVMLANASTAASAPLATRAMPEMGGMAMAGAAANAEPISSTVEFPYGFPSPGRYRIFIQMKHANTVETGVFDAEVQ
;
A
#
# COMPACT_ATOMS: atom_id res chain seq x y z
N MET A 1 20.06 3.34 47.54
CA MET A 1 19.94 2.99 46.16
C MET A 1 21.00 3.74 45.35
N ASN A 2 21.88 3.04 44.68
CA ASN A 2 23.09 3.61 44.06
C ASN A 2 22.68 4.50 42.85
N ARG A 3 23.26 5.71 42.71
CA ARG A 3 22.92 6.67 41.64
C ARG A 3 23.10 6.10 40.24
N SER A 4 23.96 5.10 40.06
CA SER A 4 24.13 4.36 38.79
C SER A 4 22.93 3.47 38.46
N VAL A 5 22.35 2.80 39.47
CA VAL A 5 21.15 1.95 39.30
C VAL A 5 19.93 2.79 38.93
N LEU A 6 19.79 3.99 39.57
CA LEU A 6 18.69 4.90 39.26
C LEU A 6 18.80 5.46 37.82
N ARG A 7 20.03 5.77 37.35
CA ARG A 7 20.28 6.20 35.97
C ARG A 7 20.01 5.09 34.95
N SER A 8 20.43 3.87 35.25
CA SER A 8 20.17 2.69 34.38
C SER A 8 18.67 2.36 34.34
N LEU A 9 17.96 2.47 35.47
CA LEU A 9 16.51 2.29 35.50
C LEU A 9 15.77 3.39 34.73
N LEU A 10 16.23 4.64 34.83
CA LEU A 10 15.64 5.76 34.10
C LEU A 10 15.86 5.61 32.58
N VAL A 11 17.04 5.16 32.14
CA VAL A 11 17.32 4.88 30.74
C VAL A 11 16.49 3.70 30.23
N LEU A 12 16.32 2.66 31.06
CA LEU A 12 15.49 1.50 30.70
C LEU A 12 14.00 1.87 30.60
N ILE A 13 13.49 2.68 31.52
CA ILE A 13 12.11 3.18 31.50
C ILE A 13 11.90 4.12 30.31
N THR A 14 12.88 4.99 30.00
CA THR A 14 12.80 5.86 28.81
C THR A 14 12.82 5.06 27.51
N ALA A 15 13.62 3.99 27.45
CA ALA A 15 13.65 3.08 26.29
C ALA A 15 12.35 2.27 26.14
N LEU A 16 11.71 1.85 27.27
CA LEU A 16 10.41 1.17 27.21
C LEU A 16 9.25 2.10 26.82
N VAL A 17 9.32 3.37 27.21
CA VAL A 17 8.25 4.36 26.90
C VAL A 17 8.34 4.86 25.43
N THR A 18 9.51 4.69 24.78
CA THR A 18 9.69 5.04 23.35
C THR A 18 9.37 3.90 22.38
N MET A 19 9.11 2.70 22.87
CA MET A 19 8.55 1.62 22.07
C MET A 19 7.03 1.80 21.95
N GLY A 20 6.61 2.80 21.19
CA GLY A 20 5.25 2.80 20.68
C GLY A 20 5.02 1.48 19.92
N PRO A 21 3.80 0.91 19.91
CA PRO A 21 3.52 -0.25 19.08
C PRO A 21 3.90 0.09 17.67
N ALA A 22 4.90 -0.62 17.11
CA ALA A 22 5.20 -0.55 15.70
C ALA A 22 3.93 -1.07 15.00
N ARG A 23 3.09 -0.16 14.54
CA ARG A 23 1.94 -0.48 13.71
C ARG A 23 2.53 -0.82 12.35
N ALA A 24 2.73 -2.12 12.13
CA ALA A 24 3.12 -2.62 10.84
C ALA A 24 2.02 -2.27 9.85
N HIS A 25 2.32 -1.42 8.89
CA HIS A 25 1.52 -1.30 7.70
C HIS A 25 1.74 -2.61 6.94
N VAL A 26 0.74 -3.47 6.98
CA VAL A 26 0.77 -4.74 6.27
C VAL A 26 0.54 -4.42 4.79
N GLY A 27 1.53 -4.71 3.97
CA GLY A 27 1.53 -4.40 2.55
C GLY A 27 2.59 -3.37 2.16
N ASN A 28 2.99 -3.40 0.90
CA ASN A 28 3.79 -2.34 0.32
C ASN A 28 2.84 -1.27 -0.21
N LYS A 29 2.95 -0.04 0.31
CA LYS A 29 2.17 1.10 -0.18
C LYS A 29 2.54 1.52 -1.61
N ASP A 30 3.74 1.16 -2.06
CA ASP A 30 4.22 1.47 -3.39
C ASP A 30 3.61 0.50 -4.40
N VAL A 31 3.23 1.01 -5.55
CA VAL A 31 2.62 0.25 -6.64
C VAL A 31 3.69 -0.12 -7.65
N PHE A 32 3.75 -1.40 -8.00
CA PHE A 32 4.63 -1.96 -9.02
C PHE A 32 3.76 -2.67 -10.05
N GLU A 33 3.67 -2.12 -11.25
CA GLU A 33 2.78 -2.64 -12.30
C GLU A 33 3.51 -2.84 -13.62
N GLN A 34 3.23 -3.95 -14.28
CA GLN A 34 3.57 -4.19 -15.66
C GLN A 34 2.33 -3.93 -16.51
N VAL A 35 2.35 -2.87 -17.29
CA VAL A 35 1.19 -2.39 -18.04
C VAL A 35 1.40 -2.61 -19.52
N ASN A 36 0.45 -3.28 -20.15
CA ASN A 36 0.40 -3.43 -21.61
C ASN A 36 -0.54 -2.37 -22.19
N ALA A 37 -0.01 -1.41 -22.94
CA ALA A 37 -0.75 -0.35 -23.59
C ALA A 37 -0.60 -0.47 -25.12
N GLY A 38 -1.41 -1.29 -25.76
CA GLY A 38 -1.27 -1.64 -27.17
C GLY A 38 0.12 -2.22 -27.45
N PRO A 39 0.92 -1.60 -28.36
CA PRO A 39 2.27 -2.10 -28.68
C PRO A 39 3.32 -1.78 -27.61
N TYR A 40 2.96 -1.03 -26.57
CA TYR A 40 3.91 -0.60 -25.54
C TYR A 40 3.74 -1.43 -24.27
N LYS A 41 4.87 -1.87 -23.74
CA LYS A 41 4.95 -2.51 -22.43
C LYS A 41 5.71 -1.58 -21.47
N LEU A 42 5.07 -1.21 -20.39
CA LEU A 42 5.61 -0.32 -19.37
C LEU A 42 5.79 -1.07 -18.06
N PHE A 43 6.91 -0.85 -17.40
CA PHE A 43 7.11 -1.19 -16.01
C PHE A 43 6.98 0.10 -15.17
N VAL A 44 5.93 0.17 -14.37
CA VAL A 44 5.53 1.37 -13.62
C VAL A 44 5.80 1.17 -12.14
N THR A 45 6.46 2.13 -11.51
CA THR A 45 6.60 2.22 -10.07
C THR A 45 6.00 3.54 -9.59
N ILE A 46 5.05 3.48 -8.65
CA ILE A 46 4.46 4.67 -8.04
C ILE A 46 4.72 4.62 -6.54
N ARG A 47 5.47 5.59 -6.03
CA ARG A 47 5.79 5.74 -4.60
C ARG A 47 4.83 6.73 -3.98
N THR A 48 3.91 6.23 -3.17
CA THR A 48 2.91 7.08 -2.51
C THR A 48 3.48 7.75 -1.26
N PRO A 49 3.09 9.01 -0.96
CA PRO A 49 3.52 9.70 0.25
C PRO A 49 2.87 9.09 1.51
N ASN A 50 3.54 9.22 2.66
CA ASN A 50 2.98 8.82 3.95
C ASN A 50 1.98 9.85 4.52
N VAL A 51 2.06 11.08 4.04
CA VAL A 51 1.20 12.21 4.46
C VAL A 51 0.38 12.65 3.26
N ILE A 52 -0.92 12.75 3.40
CA ILE A 52 -1.86 13.17 2.35
C ILE A 52 -2.65 14.37 2.87
N PRO A 53 -2.71 15.47 2.13
CA PRO A 53 -2.16 15.72 0.78
C PRO A 53 -0.64 15.62 0.72
N GLY A 54 -0.14 15.04 -0.40
CA GLY A 54 1.29 14.85 -0.58
C GLY A 54 1.69 14.50 -2.01
N VAL A 55 2.99 14.54 -2.29
CA VAL A 55 3.54 14.27 -3.62
C VAL A 55 3.89 12.80 -3.75
N ALA A 56 3.30 12.12 -4.74
CA ALA A 56 3.71 10.80 -5.21
C ALA A 56 4.81 10.95 -6.27
N ILE A 57 5.76 10.02 -6.28
CA ILE A 57 6.81 9.93 -7.30
C ILE A 57 6.45 8.79 -8.24
N ILE A 58 6.62 9.01 -9.54
CA ILE A 58 6.39 8.01 -10.55
C ILE A 58 7.65 7.77 -11.39
N GLU A 59 7.97 6.51 -11.58
CA GLU A 59 9.06 6.01 -12.40
C GLU A 59 8.47 5.03 -13.42
N VAL A 60 8.78 5.21 -14.69
CA VAL A 60 8.27 4.35 -15.77
C VAL A 60 9.42 3.92 -16.65
N ARG A 61 9.56 2.61 -16.86
CA ARG A 61 10.47 2.03 -17.85
C ARG A 61 9.69 1.46 -19.02
N SER A 62 9.96 1.94 -20.23
CA SER A 62 9.42 1.36 -21.45
C SER A 62 10.22 0.12 -21.85
N VAL A 63 9.55 -1.02 -22.01
CA VAL A 63 10.16 -2.30 -22.41
C VAL A 63 9.88 -2.61 -23.87
N GLY A 64 8.85 -1.99 -24.48
CA GLY A 64 8.45 -2.23 -25.85
C GLY A 64 8.30 -0.93 -26.64
N GLY A 65 8.92 -0.84 -27.80
CA GLY A 65 8.81 0.27 -28.73
C GLY A 65 9.40 1.61 -28.25
N PRO A 66 9.82 2.48 -29.15
CA PRO A 66 10.25 3.83 -28.80
C PRO A 66 9.04 4.72 -28.47
N ILE A 67 9.10 5.43 -27.35
CA ILE A 67 8.08 6.39 -26.90
C ILE A 67 8.59 7.80 -27.17
N THR A 68 7.76 8.62 -27.82
CA THR A 68 8.07 10.03 -28.14
C THR A 68 7.65 10.95 -26.99
N SER A 69 6.46 10.73 -26.42
CA SER A 69 5.99 11.43 -25.23
C SER A 69 5.17 10.51 -24.35
N LEU A 70 5.31 10.70 -23.05
CA LEU A 70 4.59 9.97 -22.02
C LEU A 70 3.99 10.96 -21.03
N SER A 71 2.68 10.98 -20.93
CA SER A 71 1.96 11.87 -20.02
C SER A 71 1.18 11.09 -18.99
N ILE A 72 0.89 11.73 -17.85
CA ILE A 72 0.09 11.18 -16.77
C ILE A 72 -1.06 12.11 -16.40
N THR A 73 -2.18 11.50 -15.99
CA THR A 73 -3.34 12.21 -15.45
C THR A 73 -3.78 11.50 -14.19
N PRO A 74 -3.46 12.03 -12.98
CA PRO A 74 -3.95 11.49 -11.73
C PRO A 74 -5.40 11.89 -11.50
N LEU A 75 -6.27 10.94 -11.15
CA LEU A 75 -7.67 11.19 -10.84
C LEU A 75 -8.21 10.13 -9.88
N MET A 76 -9.34 10.41 -9.24
CA MET A 76 -10.02 9.41 -8.41
C MET A 76 -10.43 8.20 -9.26
N LEU A 77 -10.35 7.01 -8.70
CA LEU A 77 -10.71 5.78 -9.42
C LEU A 77 -12.22 5.70 -9.67
N THR A 78 -13.03 6.11 -8.69
CA THR A 78 -14.49 6.04 -8.72
C THR A 78 -15.12 7.35 -8.26
N GLY A 79 -16.44 7.48 -8.41
CA GLY A 79 -17.22 8.62 -7.96
C GLY A 79 -17.25 9.78 -8.96
N GLU A 80 -17.81 10.92 -8.55
CA GLU A 80 -18.01 12.07 -9.44
C GLU A 80 -16.67 12.69 -9.89
N ALA A 81 -15.69 12.77 -8.99
CA ALA A 81 -14.38 13.33 -9.30
C ALA A 81 -13.61 12.54 -10.39
N SER A 82 -13.93 11.26 -10.60
CA SER A 82 -13.33 10.46 -11.68
C SER A 82 -13.75 10.89 -13.08
N LYS A 83 -14.84 11.67 -13.19
CA LYS A 83 -15.37 12.18 -14.48
C LYS A 83 -14.75 13.51 -14.91
N HIS A 84 -14.00 14.15 -14.03
CA HIS A 84 -13.39 15.47 -14.24
C HIS A 84 -11.87 15.40 -14.14
N PRO A 85 -11.19 14.76 -15.12
CA PRO A 85 -9.73 14.63 -15.09
C PRO A 85 -9.06 16.01 -15.18
N PRO A 86 -7.97 16.23 -14.43
CA PRO A 86 -7.15 17.42 -14.58
C PRO A 86 -6.38 17.38 -15.91
N THR A 87 -5.68 18.46 -16.20
CA THR A 87 -4.74 18.51 -17.33
C THR A 87 -3.63 17.47 -17.13
N ALA A 88 -3.26 16.80 -18.21
CA ALA A 88 -2.18 15.83 -18.18
C ALA A 88 -0.82 16.51 -18.00
N ASP A 89 0.03 15.90 -17.19
CA ASP A 89 1.43 16.30 -16.99
C ASP A 89 2.37 15.38 -17.77
N GLU A 90 3.39 15.93 -18.41
CA GLU A 90 4.38 15.14 -19.14
C GLU A 90 5.49 14.62 -18.20
N LEU A 91 5.81 13.32 -18.35
CA LEU A 91 6.95 12.70 -17.69
C LEU A 91 8.24 13.05 -18.45
N LYS A 92 9.32 13.22 -17.70
CA LYS A 92 10.63 13.54 -18.27
C LYS A 92 11.44 12.28 -18.51
N ALA A 93 11.89 12.09 -19.75
CA ALA A 93 12.85 11.04 -20.06
C ALA A 93 14.21 11.34 -19.41
N SER A 94 14.86 10.30 -18.90
CA SER A 94 16.23 10.40 -18.40
C SER A 94 17.20 10.68 -19.54
N ALA A 95 18.14 11.60 -19.32
CA ALA A 95 19.20 11.85 -20.29
C ALA A 95 20.17 10.67 -20.47
N ALA A 96 20.33 9.83 -19.43
CA ALA A 96 21.20 8.66 -19.46
C ALA A 96 20.51 7.42 -20.02
N ASP A 97 19.18 7.32 -19.92
CA ASP A 97 18.39 6.19 -20.40
C ASP A 97 17.05 6.69 -20.96
N PRO A 98 16.93 6.86 -22.29
CA PRO A 98 15.72 7.36 -22.94
C PRO A 98 14.48 6.46 -22.76
N THR A 99 14.64 5.24 -22.27
CA THR A 99 13.52 4.34 -21.96
C THR A 99 12.98 4.53 -20.53
N PHE A 100 13.66 5.33 -19.70
CA PHE A 100 13.32 5.59 -18.33
C PHE A 100 12.76 7.01 -18.15
N TYR A 101 11.54 7.09 -17.61
CA TYR A 101 10.78 8.33 -17.42
C TYR A 101 10.53 8.53 -15.94
N THR A 102 10.59 9.79 -15.49
CA THR A 102 10.30 10.17 -14.10
C THR A 102 9.39 11.38 -14.03
N GLY A 103 8.63 11.46 -12.96
CA GLY A 103 7.78 12.60 -12.66
C GLY A 103 7.21 12.53 -11.24
N SER A 104 6.29 13.44 -10.96
CA SER A 104 5.59 13.48 -9.70
C SER A 104 4.20 14.08 -9.88
N PHE A 105 3.29 13.73 -8.97
CA PHE A 105 1.94 14.27 -8.96
C PHE A 105 1.41 14.37 -7.53
N TRP A 106 0.40 15.22 -7.32
CA TRP A 106 -0.22 15.40 -6.02
C TRP A 106 -1.36 14.40 -5.80
N LEU A 107 -1.33 13.73 -4.65
CA LEU A 107 -2.47 13.02 -4.08
C LEU A 107 -3.14 13.97 -3.08
N MET A 108 -4.28 14.53 -3.46
CA MET A 108 -4.96 15.59 -2.70
C MET A 108 -5.87 15.07 -1.59
N GLY A 109 -6.19 13.77 -1.60
CA GLY A 109 -7.04 13.12 -0.61
C GLY A 109 -6.75 11.63 -0.51
N SER A 110 -7.20 11.00 0.58
CA SER A 110 -7.17 9.56 0.77
C SER A 110 -8.19 8.85 -0.12
N GLY A 111 -7.98 7.54 -0.35
CA GLY A 111 -8.89 6.67 -1.10
C GLY A 111 -8.26 6.06 -2.35
N SER A 112 -9.10 5.60 -3.25
CA SER A 112 -8.69 4.94 -4.48
C SER A 112 -8.49 5.94 -5.60
N TRP A 113 -7.27 6.01 -6.10
CA TRP A 113 -6.85 6.83 -7.23
C TRP A 113 -6.49 5.95 -8.42
N GLN A 114 -6.35 6.56 -9.58
CA GLN A 114 -5.71 5.98 -10.76
C GLN A 114 -4.79 7.02 -11.39
N VAL A 115 -3.74 6.54 -12.00
CA VAL A 115 -2.86 7.32 -12.88
C VAL A 115 -3.09 6.84 -14.30
N ARG A 116 -3.70 7.69 -15.13
CA ARG A 116 -3.91 7.40 -16.54
C ARG A 116 -2.70 7.85 -17.33
N PHE A 117 -2.17 6.96 -18.16
CA PHE A 117 -1.06 7.21 -19.07
C PHE A 117 -1.57 7.54 -20.47
N GLY A 118 -1.04 8.62 -21.06
CA GLY A 118 -1.13 8.91 -22.46
C GLY A 118 0.22 8.68 -23.11
N ILE A 119 0.27 7.78 -24.10
CA ILE A 119 1.51 7.34 -24.73
C ILE A 119 1.46 7.72 -26.21
N ASN A 120 2.49 8.40 -26.70
CA ASN A 120 2.69 8.62 -28.13
C ASN A 120 4.06 8.10 -28.54
N GLY A 121 4.11 7.35 -29.61
CA GLY A 121 5.36 6.80 -30.15
C GLY A 121 5.20 6.32 -31.57
N SER A 122 6.23 5.69 -32.14
CA SER A 122 6.26 5.26 -33.53
C SER A 122 5.20 4.21 -33.91
N ALA A 123 4.69 3.46 -32.90
CA ALA A 123 3.65 2.46 -33.11
C ALA A 123 2.23 3.02 -32.93
N GLY A 124 2.09 4.35 -32.80
CA GLY A 124 0.81 5.05 -32.64
C GLY A 124 0.50 5.45 -31.19
N PRO A 125 -0.62 6.15 -30.96
CA PRO A 125 -1.06 6.53 -29.65
C PRO A 125 -1.63 5.33 -28.89
N ALA A 126 -1.41 5.31 -27.57
CA ALA A 126 -1.97 4.31 -26.66
C ALA A 126 -2.30 4.94 -25.31
N ALA A 127 -3.14 4.27 -24.54
CA ALA A 127 -3.50 4.67 -23.19
C ALA A 127 -3.58 3.45 -22.27
N ALA A 128 -3.26 3.67 -21.00
CA ALA A 128 -3.41 2.68 -19.95
C ALA A 128 -3.71 3.37 -18.62
N SER A 129 -4.09 2.62 -17.61
CA SER A 129 -4.33 3.16 -16.28
C SER A 129 -3.79 2.23 -15.20
N VAL A 130 -3.21 2.81 -14.16
CA VAL A 130 -2.72 2.09 -12.98
C VAL A 130 -3.48 2.59 -11.76
N PRO A 131 -4.16 1.71 -11.02
CA PRO A 131 -4.81 2.10 -9.76
C PRO A 131 -3.77 2.34 -8.67
N VAL A 132 -4.08 3.28 -7.77
CA VAL A 132 -3.20 3.68 -6.66
C VAL A 132 -4.03 3.86 -5.39
N ALA A 133 -3.70 3.10 -4.36
CA ALA A 133 -4.28 3.30 -3.04
C ALA A 133 -3.53 4.44 -2.31
N ALA A 134 -4.26 5.48 -1.93
CA ALA A 134 -3.73 6.63 -1.23
C ALA A 134 -4.21 6.62 0.23
N ALA A 135 -3.31 6.33 1.17
CA ALA A 135 -3.62 6.23 2.58
C ALA A 135 -2.62 7.06 3.42
N PRO A 136 -3.09 8.03 4.24
CA PRO A 136 -2.21 8.76 5.15
C PRO A 136 -1.78 7.84 6.29
N THR A 137 -0.50 7.53 6.38
CA THR A 137 0.06 6.59 7.38
C THR A 137 0.91 7.28 8.45
N ALA A 138 1.20 8.57 8.27
CA ALA A 138 2.05 9.33 9.18
C ALA A 138 1.61 10.78 9.34
N LEU A 139 2.00 11.38 10.46
CA LEU A 139 1.90 12.81 10.72
C LEU A 139 3.21 13.49 10.30
N LEU A 140 3.09 14.67 9.69
CA LEU A 140 4.26 15.50 9.42
C LEU A 140 4.63 16.29 10.67
N HIS A 141 5.77 15.99 11.25
CA HIS A 141 6.30 16.73 12.38
C HIS A 141 7.27 17.83 11.93
N MET A 142 7.06 19.04 12.45
CA MET A 142 7.97 20.14 12.21
C MET A 142 9.37 19.84 12.77
N GLN A 143 10.41 20.08 11.96
CA GLN A 143 11.79 19.94 12.41
C GLN A 143 12.09 20.94 13.53
N ARG A 144 12.71 20.48 14.62
CA ARG A 144 13.02 21.32 15.80
C ARG A 144 13.78 22.61 15.47
N PRO A 145 14.84 22.60 14.63
CA PRO A 145 15.54 23.83 14.27
C PRO A 145 14.64 24.84 13.56
N LEU A 146 13.79 24.39 12.66
CA LEU A 146 12.82 25.24 11.96
C LEU A 146 11.79 25.81 12.92
N GLY A 147 11.27 25.01 13.86
CA GLY A 147 10.34 25.46 14.88
C GLY A 147 10.93 26.55 15.78
N ILE A 148 12.19 26.41 16.19
CA ILE A 148 12.90 27.43 16.98
C ILE A 148 13.06 28.71 16.16
N LEU A 149 13.50 28.61 14.89
CA LEU A 149 13.66 29.77 14.01
C LEU A 149 12.34 30.53 13.84
N LEU A 150 11.25 29.82 13.55
CA LEU A 150 9.92 30.41 13.40
C LEU A 150 9.41 31.03 14.71
N GLY A 151 9.70 30.40 15.86
CA GLY A 151 9.39 30.95 17.17
C GLY A 151 10.10 32.27 17.44
N ILE A 152 11.41 32.38 17.16
CA ILE A 152 12.18 33.58 17.27
C ILE A 152 11.61 34.68 16.33
N LEU A 153 11.34 34.34 15.08
CA LEU A 153 10.74 35.27 14.13
C LEU A 153 9.35 35.74 14.61
N GLY A 154 8.53 34.86 15.14
CA GLY A 154 7.23 35.18 15.72
C GLY A 154 7.34 36.20 16.86
N VAL A 155 8.30 36.03 17.78
CA VAL A 155 8.57 37.00 18.87
C VAL A 155 8.99 38.33 18.29
N ILE A 156 9.91 38.40 17.31
CA ILE A 156 10.33 39.64 16.65
C ILE A 156 9.14 40.35 16.00
N LEU A 157 8.26 39.61 15.32
CA LEU A 157 7.08 40.18 14.65
C LEU A 157 6.07 40.74 15.67
N ILE A 158 5.83 40.06 16.78
CA ILE A 158 4.92 40.51 17.84
C ILE A 158 5.47 41.80 18.51
N LEU A 159 6.74 41.80 18.84
CA LEU A 159 7.39 43.00 19.43
C LEU A 159 7.44 44.15 18.42
N GLY A 160 7.72 43.85 17.16
CA GLY A 160 7.70 44.83 16.06
C GLY A 160 6.31 45.44 15.88
N LEU A 161 5.24 44.62 15.87
CA LEU A 161 3.87 45.12 15.80
C LEU A 161 3.53 46.03 16.96
N ALA A 162 3.83 45.63 18.19
CA ALA A 162 3.61 46.46 19.38
C ALA A 162 4.41 47.78 19.31
N GLY A 163 5.67 47.73 18.82
CA GLY A 163 6.51 48.91 18.58
C GLY A 163 5.93 49.85 17.53
N ILE A 164 5.48 49.35 16.41
CA ILE A 164 4.84 50.11 15.33
C ILE A 164 3.57 50.80 15.83
N VAL A 165 2.69 50.09 16.54
CA VAL A 165 1.48 50.68 17.12
C VAL A 165 1.82 51.77 18.13
N THR A 166 2.80 51.50 18.99
CA THR A 166 3.29 52.51 19.97
C THR A 166 3.79 53.75 19.26
N ALA A 167 4.65 53.61 18.24
CA ALA A 167 5.19 54.73 17.47
C ALA A 167 4.10 55.48 16.70
N ALA A 168 3.18 54.79 16.07
CA ALA A 168 2.07 55.38 15.32
C ALA A 168 1.18 56.25 16.23
N VAL A 169 0.85 55.77 17.44
CA VAL A 169 0.03 56.54 18.41
C VAL A 169 0.83 57.72 19.01
N ARG A 170 2.12 57.52 19.27
CA ARG A 170 3.00 58.55 19.83
C ARG A 170 3.20 59.73 18.88
N GLU A 171 3.35 59.44 17.59
CA GLU A 171 3.76 60.43 16.57
C GLU A 171 2.59 60.93 15.72
N SER A 172 1.38 60.34 15.84
CA SER A 172 0.20 60.79 15.08
C SER A 172 -0.13 62.24 15.34
N ARG A 173 -0.29 63.03 14.28
CA ARG A 173 -0.64 64.45 14.35
C ARG A 173 0.37 65.33 15.13
N LEU A 174 1.62 64.86 15.31
CA LEU A 174 2.70 65.68 15.88
C LEU A 174 3.33 66.49 14.77
N ALA A 175 3.49 67.81 15.00
CA ALA A 175 4.17 68.63 14.03
C ALA A 175 5.67 68.30 14.00
N PRO A 176 6.34 68.42 12.82
CA PRO A 176 7.77 68.12 12.72
C PRO A 176 8.61 68.90 13.73
N GLY A 177 9.51 68.22 14.45
CA GLY A 177 10.40 68.78 15.43
C GLY A 177 9.84 68.93 16.85
N LEU A 178 8.57 68.61 17.09
CA LEU A 178 8.01 68.63 18.45
C LEU A 178 8.20 67.28 19.15
N GLU A 179 8.46 67.28 20.45
CA GLU A 179 8.49 66.10 21.29
C GLU A 179 7.09 65.72 21.83
N PRO A 180 6.76 64.43 21.90
CA PRO A 180 5.48 63.97 22.45
C PRO A 180 5.39 64.31 23.96
N ASP A 181 4.25 64.86 24.38
CA ASP A 181 3.91 65.14 25.77
C ASP A 181 3.67 63.88 26.62
N ALA A 182 3.65 64.02 27.94
CA ALA A 182 3.49 62.89 28.87
C ALA A 182 2.15 62.15 28.69
N PRO A 183 0.98 62.80 28.48
CA PRO A 183 -0.27 62.10 28.19
C PRO A 183 -0.24 61.26 26.90
N ARG A 184 0.44 61.75 25.86
CA ARG A 184 0.59 61.10 24.58
C ARG A 184 1.50 59.86 24.69
N ARG A 185 2.61 59.97 25.45
CA ARG A 185 3.50 58.84 25.75
C ARG A 185 2.75 57.74 26.50
N LYS A 186 1.88 58.09 27.49
CA LYS A 186 1.02 57.11 28.20
C LYS A 186 0.03 56.44 27.27
N ARG A 187 -0.66 57.17 26.40
CA ARG A 187 -1.60 56.59 25.41
C ARG A 187 -0.89 55.66 24.45
N ALA A 188 0.30 56.03 23.97
CA ALA A 188 1.11 55.19 23.09
C ALA A 188 1.54 53.88 23.78
N ALA A 189 2.00 53.96 25.04
CA ALA A 189 2.36 52.76 25.81
C ALA A 189 1.15 51.85 26.06
N LEU A 190 -0.01 52.43 26.36
CA LEU A 190 -1.25 51.64 26.51
C LEU A 190 -1.67 50.97 25.18
N ALA A 191 -1.58 51.68 24.06
CA ALA A 191 -1.92 51.14 22.76
C ALA A 191 -0.96 50.01 22.34
N GLY A 192 0.36 50.14 22.57
CA GLY A 192 1.35 49.11 22.34
C GLY A 192 1.16 47.90 23.27
N GLY A 193 0.84 48.15 24.54
CA GLY A 193 0.50 47.08 25.50
C GLY A 193 -0.76 46.31 25.09
N LEU A 194 -1.79 47.03 24.62
CA LEU A 194 -3.01 46.40 24.11
C LEU A 194 -2.72 45.59 22.86
N ALA A 195 -1.92 46.13 21.91
CA ALA A 195 -1.53 45.38 20.70
C ALA A 195 -0.77 44.09 21.05
N LEU A 196 0.13 44.15 22.05
CA LEU A 196 0.85 42.99 22.56
C LEU A 196 -0.11 41.95 23.13
N VAL A 197 -1.06 42.38 23.99
CA VAL A 197 -2.08 41.46 24.57
C VAL A 197 -2.92 40.80 23.49
N VAL A 198 -3.39 41.60 22.50
CA VAL A 198 -4.17 41.05 21.37
C VAL A 198 -3.34 40.06 20.54
N ALA A 199 -2.08 40.35 20.26
CA ALA A 199 -1.20 39.46 19.52
C ALA A 199 -0.94 38.13 20.29
N VAL A 200 -0.67 38.20 21.59
CA VAL A 200 -0.50 37.00 22.44
C VAL A 200 -1.78 36.18 22.51
N PHE A 201 -2.93 36.87 22.64
CA PHE A 201 -4.24 36.20 22.63
C PHE A 201 -4.51 35.50 21.29
N ALA A 202 -4.19 36.16 20.16
CA ALA A 202 -4.34 35.55 18.84
C ALA A 202 -3.44 34.32 18.66
N VAL A 203 -2.19 34.38 19.15
CA VAL A 203 -1.29 33.20 19.12
C VAL A 203 -1.84 32.07 19.98
N TYR A 204 -2.34 32.37 21.19
CA TYR A 204 -2.93 31.36 22.07
C TYR A 204 -4.14 30.66 21.41
N TRP A 205 -5.09 31.43 20.86
CA TRP A 205 -6.25 30.86 20.21
C TRP A 205 -5.93 30.19 18.88
N GLY A 206 -4.95 30.70 18.13
CA GLY A 206 -4.42 30.03 16.95
C GLY A 206 -3.81 28.67 17.29
N GLY A 207 -3.07 28.58 18.40
CA GLY A 207 -2.57 27.30 18.91
C GLY A 207 -3.71 26.32 19.27
N ARG A 208 -4.75 26.79 19.97
CA ARG A 208 -5.91 25.95 20.32
C ARG A 208 -6.68 25.46 19.08
N TRP A 209 -6.84 26.32 18.09
CA TRP A 209 -7.42 25.92 16.81
C TRP A 209 -6.55 24.87 16.11
N TRP A 210 -5.24 25.08 16.07
CA TRP A 210 -4.31 24.09 15.49
C TRP A 210 -4.38 22.74 16.20
N ASP A 211 -4.52 22.71 17.53
CA ASP A 211 -4.67 21.45 18.28
C ASP A 211 -5.89 20.65 17.81
N VAL A 212 -7.01 21.32 17.49
CA VAL A 212 -8.22 20.68 16.97
C VAL A 212 -7.97 20.12 15.56
N GLU A 213 -7.44 20.91 14.64
CA GLU A 213 -7.14 20.46 13.27
C GLU A 213 -6.12 19.32 13.25
N ALA A 214 -5.11 19.38 14.11
CA ALA A 214 -4.11 18.31 14.23
C ALA A 214 -4.75 17.00 14.80
N ALA A 215 -5.69 17.12 15.72
CA ALA A 215 -6.43 15.96 16.26
C ALA A 215 -7.34 15.35 15.19
N ASP A 216 -8.05 16.17 14.42
CA ASP A 216 -8.89 15.71 13.30
C ASP A 216 -8.06 14.97 12.26
N TYR A 217 -6.95 15.55 11.80
CA TYR A 217 -6.04 14.87 10.88
C TYR A 217 -5.49 13.55 11.46
N ALA A 218 -5.16 13.52 12.75
CA ALA A 218 -4.68 12.30 13.41
C ALA A 218 -5.77 11.22 13.50
N SER A 219 -7.05 11.59 13.54
CA SER A 219 -8.17 10.64 13.50
C SER A 219 -8.37 10.02 12.13
N ASP A 220 -8.00 10.74 11.06
CA ASP A 220 -8.11 10.31 9.67
C ASP A 220 -6.91 9.47 9.17
N LEU A 221 -5.92 9.23 10.04
CA LEU A 221 -4.83 8.31 9.69
C LEU A 221 -5.40 6.93 9.39
N TYR A 222 -4.92 6.35 8.30
CA TYR A 222 -5.29 5.01 7.89
C TYR A 222 -5.02 3.99 8.99
N ARG A 223 -6.01 3.19 9.25
CA ARG A 223 -5.96 2.02 10.13
C ARG A 223 -6.69 0.90 9.43
N ALA A 224 -6.00 -0.24 9.28
CA ALA A 224 -6.66 -1.44 8.79
C ALA A 224 -7.79 -1.82 9.75
N SER A 225 -8.89 -2.34 9.20
CA SER A 225 -10.02 -2.83 9.98
C SER A 225 -9.61 -4.04 10.83
N ASP A 226 -10.34 -4.34 11.89
CA ASP A 226 -10.07 -5.49 12.75
C ASP A 226 -10.60 -6.77 12.07
N LEU A 227 -9.75 -7.81 11.98
CA LEU A 227 -10.16 -9.16 11.58
C LEU A 227 -10.39 -10.02 12.83
N ARG A 228 -11.61 -10.53 12.99
CA ARG A 228 -11.97 -11.53 14.01
C ARG A 228 -12.05 -12.90 13.34
N ALA A 229 -11.31 -13.85 13.88
CA ALA A 229 -11.22 -15.20 13.35
C ALA A 229 -11.54 -16.21 14.47
N ASN A 230 -12.55 -17.05 14.27
CA ASN A 230 -12.98 -18.04 15.24
C ASN A 230 -13.19 -19.41 14.57
N ILE A 231 -12.85 -20.48 15.28
CA ILE A 231 -13.07 -21.85 14.79
C ILE A 231 -14.28 -22.43 15.53
N THR A 232 -15.23 -22.95 14.77
CA THR A 232 -16.38 -23.69 15.27
C THR A 232 -16.46 -25.02 14.54
N GLY A 233 -16.17 -26.10 15.27
CA GLY A 233 -16.01 -27.41 14.63
C GLY A 233 -14.79 -27.44 13.71
N ASP A 234 -15.01 -27.63 12.42
CA ASP A 234 -14.02 -27.61 11.34
C ASP A 234 -14.04 -26.31 10.53
N THR A 235 -14.92 -25.39 10.86
CA THR A 235 -15.17 -24.18 10.08
C THR A 235 -14.51 -22.97 10.73
N LEU A 236 -13.79 -22.19 9.94
CA LEU A 236 -13.26 -20.88 10.28
C LEU A 236 -14.27 -19.80 9.90
N ASP A 237 -14.83 -19.10 10.91
CA ASP A 237 -15.66 -17.90 10.75
C ASP A 237 -14.76 -16.65 10.81
N LEU A 238 -14.88 -15.80 9.82
CA LEU A 238 -14.12 -14.56 9.63
C LEU A 238 -15.06 -13.36 9.57
N ARG A 239 -14.78 -12.35 10.39
CA ARG A 239 -15.55 -11.10 10.40
C ARG A 239 -14.59 -9.92 10.41
N ILE A 240 -14.84 -8.99 9.51
CA ILE A 240 -14.08 -7.74 9.40
C ILE A 240 -14.96 -6.61 9.95
N GLY A 241 -14.35 -5.63 10.59
CA GLY A 241 -15.08 -4.46 11.07
C GLY A 241 -14.21 -3.51 11.89
N ASP A 242 -14.79 -2.38 12.26
CA ASP A 242 -14.09 -1.32 12.99
C ASP A 242 -14.61 -1.16 14.41
N PRO A 243 -13.77 -0.74 15.35
CA PRO A 243 -14.23 -0.27 16.66
C PRO A 243 -15.21 0.90 16.48
N ASP A 244 -16.42 0.74 16.99
CA ASP A 244 -17.44 1.78 16.94
C ASP A 244 -18.24 1.78 18.27
N PRO A 245 -17.97 2.72 19.18
CA PRO A 245 -18.68 2.82 20.47
C PRO A 245 -20.19 3.00 20.34
N ALA A 246 -20.68 3.49 19.18
CA ALA A 246 -22.10 3.67 18.90
C ALA A 246 -22.81 2.39 18.44
N SER A 247 -22.04 1.39 17.99
CA SER A 247 -22.58 0.11 17.53
C SER A 247 -22.78 -0.87 18.70
N PRO A 248 -23.75 -1.80 18.61
CA PRO A 248 -23.93 -2.86 19.59
C PRO A 248 -22.63 -3.68 19.76
N GLY A 249 -22.18 -3.80 21.01
CA GLY A 249 -20.92 -4.49 21.32
C GLY A 249 -19.65 -3.69 21.01
N GLY A 250 -19.75 -2.40 20.69
CA GLY A 250 -18.61 -1.51 20.44
C GLY A 250 -17.85 -1.80 19.14
N TRP A 251 -18.48 -2.47 18.17
CA TRP A 251 -17.86 -2.89 16.94
C TRP A 251 -18.86 -2.85 15.76
N LYS A 252 -18.47 -2.28 14.65
CA LYS A 252 -19.27 -2.15 13.45
C LYS A 252 -18.76 -3.13 12.38
N PRO A 253 -19.53 -4.19 12.07
CA PRO A 253 -19.09 -5.17 11.06
C PRO A 253 -19.14 -4.58 9.65
N LEU A 254 -18.18 -4.99 8.83
CA LEU A 254 -18.17 -4.76 7.40
C LEU A 254 -19.22 -5.63 6.72
N LYS A 255 -19.96 -5.05 5.77
CA LYS A 255 -20.90 -5.82 4.96
C LYS A 255 -20.18 -6.47 3.77
N THR A 256 -20.36 -7.77 3.56
CA THR A 256 -19.76 -8.52 2.44
C THR A 256 -20.10 -7.92 1.07
N LYS A 257 -21.30 -7.34 0.91
CA LYS A 257 -21.72 -6.62 -0.30
C LYS A 257 -20.93 -5.33 -0.59
N SER A 258 -20.15 -4.81 0.37
CA SER A 258 -19.25 -3.66 0.13
C SER A 258 -17.90 -4.06 -0.45
N LEU A 259 -17.67 -5.35 -0.63
CA LEU A 259 -16.48 -5.89 -1.27
C LEU A 259 -16.71 -6.14 -2.77
N LEU A 260 -15.61 -6.17 -3.52
CA LEU A 260 -15.52 -6.64 -4.88
C LEU A 260 -14.94 -8.06 -4.91
N LEU A 261 -15.27 -8.81 -5.93
CA LEU A 261 -14.62 -10.08 -6.19
C LEU A 261 -13.24 -9.82 -6.81
N ASP A 262 -12.24 -10.44 -6.25
CA ASP A 262 -10.90 -10.55 -6.82
C ASP A 262 -10.70 -12.02 -7.24
N HIS A 263 -10.51 -12.28 -8.53
CA HIS A 263 -10.44 -13.63 -9.08
C HIS A 263 -11.61 -14.54 -8.63
N ASP A 264 -12.84 -13.99 -8.69
CA ASP A 264 -14.09 -14.66 -8.27
C ASP A 264 -14.23 -14.90 -6.76
N HIS A 265 -13.30 -14.44 -5.93
CA HIS A 265 -13.31 -14.55 -4.48
C HIS A 265 -13.44 -13.19 -3.79
N LEU A 266 -14.17 -13.14 -2.66
CA LEU A 266 -14.30 -11.91 -1.85
C LEU A 266 -13.08 -11.68 -0.97
N MET A 267 -12.29 -12.72 -0.71
CA MET A 267 -11.13 -12.68 0.17
C MET A 267 -10.09 -13.71 -0.28
N HIS A 268 -8.84 -13.31 -0.31
CA HIS A 268 -7.68 -14.20 -0.37
C HIS A 268 -7.07 -14.27 1.03
N LEU A 269 -7.14 -15.47 1.65
CA LEU A 269 -6.68 -15.67 3.01
C LEU A 269 -5.37 -16.47 3.03
N TYR A 270 -4.28 -15.83 3.42
CA TYR A 270 -3.04 -16.52 3.72
C TYR A 270 -2.96 -16.83 5.22
N ALA A 271 -2.81 -18.10 5.58
CA ALA A 271 -2.56 -18.56 6.93
C ALA A 271 -1.14 -19.13 7.01
N ILE A 272 -0.25 -18.47 7.78
CA ILE A 272 1.17 -18.84 7.85
C ILE A 272 1.55 -19.14 9.29
N ARG A 273 2.10 -20.34 9.54
CA ARG A 273 2.44 -20.79 10.90
C ARG A 273 3.60 -19.99 11.46
N MET A 274 3.45 -19.56 12.70
CA MET A 274 4.44 -18.75 13.42
C MET A 274 5.26 -19.60 14.40
N PRO A 275 6.52 -19.25 14.66
CA PRO A 275 7.33 -18.25 13.93
C PRO A 275 8.06 -18.83 12.71
N GLU A 276 8.00 -20.14 12.51
CA GLU A 276 8.86 -20.91 11.61
C GLU A 276 8.49 -20.85 10.13
N MET A 277 7.31 -20.30 9.80
CA MET A 277 6.80 -20.23 8.41
C MET A 277 6.91 -21.58 7.65
N ASP A 278 6.77 -22.69 8.38
CA ASP A 278 6.92 -24.05 7.88
C ASP A 278 5.58 -24.71 7.51
N ALA A 279 4.51 -23.92 7.53
CA ALA A 279 3.22 -24.28 6.95
C ALA A 279 2.55 -22.99 6.46
N VAL A 280 2.13 -23.00 5.21
CA VAL A 280 1.37 -21.93 4.55
C VAL A 280 0.15 -22.51 3.87
N PHE A 281 -0.94 -21.76 3.95
CA PHE A 281 -2.20 -22.04 3.26
C PHE A 281 -2.68 -20.77 2.60
N HIS A 282 -3.11 -20.87 1.34
CA HIS A 282 -3.83 -19.84 0.60
C HIS A 282 -5.24 -20.36 0.38
N LEU A 283 -6.21 -19.74 1.01
CA LEU A 283 -7.59 -20.20 1.11
C LEU A 283 -8.55 -19.11 0.63
N HIS A 284 -9.73 -19.50 0.19
CA HIS A 284 -10.73 -18.59 -0.37
C HIS A 284 -12.05 -18.68 0.39
N PRO A 285 -12.17 -17.99 1.56
CA PRO A 285 -13.42 -17.96 2.33
C PRO A 285 -14.57 -17.36 1.53
N ALA A 286 -15.74 -18.01 1.59
CA ALA A 286 -16.97 -17.57 0.92
C ALA A 286 -17.91 -16.84 1.89
N ALA A 287 -18.76 -15.94 1.38
CA ALA A 287 -19.75 -15.28 2.19
C ALA A 287 -20.75 -16.28 2.77
N SER A 288 -20.88 -16.31 4.09
CA SER A 288 -21.89 -17.11 4.83
C SER A 288 -23.06 -16.25 5.31
N GLY A 289 -23.03 -14.95 5.01
CA GLY A 289 -24.05 -13.98 5.37
C GLY A 289 -23.63 -12.56 4.99
N ASP A 290 -24.37 -11.58 5.48
CA ASP A 290 -24.10 -10.16 5.18
C ASP A 290 -22.82 -9.63 5.83
N GLU A 291 -22.29 -10.31 6.87
CA GLU A 291 -21.21 -9.79 7.74
C GLU A 291 -20.14 -10.82 8.07
N ALA A 292 -20.20 -12.02 7.46
CA ALA A 292 -19.30 -13.12 7.73
C ALA A 292 -18.84 -13.81 6.45
N LEU A 293 -17.61 -14.30 6.50
CA LEU A 293 -17.05 -15.21 5.50
C LEU A 293 -16.59 -16.48 6.22
N ASP A 294 -16.86 -17.63 5.64
CA ASP A 294 -16.55 -18.93 6.23
C ASP A 294 -15.73 -19.80 5.28
N ILE A 295 -14.92 -20.65 5.87
CA ILE A 295 -14.27 -21.74 5.13
C ILE A 295 -14.10 -22.96 6.04
N ALA A 296 -14.36 -24.15 5.51
CA ALA A 296 -13.99 -25.41 6.17
C ALA A 296 -12.47 -25.59 6.09
N LEU A 297 -11.83 -25.82 7.24
CA LEU A 297 -10.38 -25.87 7.33
C LEU A 297 -9.80 -27.17 6.77
N PRO A 298 -8.77 -27.12 5.93
CA PRO A 298 -8.01 -28.29 5.53
C PRO A 298 -7.18 -28.83 6.71
N ALA A 299 -6.48 -29.94 6.46
CA ALA A 299 -5.55 -30.51 7.43
C ALA A 299 -4.39 -29.56 7.70
N MET A 300 -4.49 -28.81 8.78
CA MET A 300 -3.47 -27.83 9.21
C MET A 300 -2.70 -28.37 10.42
N PRO A 301 -1.35 -28.34 10.40
CA PRO A 301 -0.57 -28.64 11.59
C PRO A 301 -0.98 -27.78 12.79
N PRO A 302 -1.07 -28.34 14.02
CA PRO A 302 -1.41 -27.55 15.17
C PRO A 302 -0.38 -26.47 15.45
N GLY A 303 -0.83 -25.32 15.96
CA GLY A 303 0.05 -24.19 16.26
C GLY A 303 -0.62 -22.83 16.06
N THR A 304 0.15 -21.77 16.23
CA THR A 304 -0.33 -20.40 15.99
C THR A 304 -0.01 -19.97 14.57
N TYR A 305 -1.02 -19.44 13.90
CA TYR A 305 -0.93 -18.91 12.54
C TYR A 305 -1.13 -17.40 12.54
N LYS A 306 -0.36 -16.68 11.73
CA LYS A 306 -0.68 -15.31 11.31
C LYS A 306 -1.57 -15.41 10.10
N LEU A 307 -2.70 -14.75 10.17
CA LEU A 307 -3.64 -14.58 9.06
C LEU A 307 -3.38 -13.26 8.36
N PHE A 308 -3.42 -13.28 7.03
CA PHE A 308 -3.44 -12.13 6.15
C PHE A 308 -4.63 -12.31 5.21
N ALA A 309 -5.59 -11.42 5.32
CA ALA A 309 -6.84 -11.49 4.55
C ALA A 309 -6.92 -10.30 3.62
N ASP A 310 -6.66 -10.53 2.34
CA ASP A 310 -6.74 -9.52 1.30
C ASP A 310 -8.17 -9.38 0.82
N ILE A 311 -8.66 -8.15 0.84
CA ILE A 311 -10.00 -7.75 0.38
C ILE A 311 -9.91 -6.51 -0.50
N VAL A 312 -10.92 -6.29 -1.32
CA VAL A 312 -11.03 -5.08 -2.14
C VAL A 312 -12.41 -4.46 -1.96
N TYR A 313 -12.45 -3.21 -1.50
CA TYR A 313 -13.70 -2.47 -1.37
C TYR A 313 -14.29 -2.06 -2.73
N ARG A 314 -15.58 -1.77 -2.77
CA ARG A 314 -16.25 -1.27 -4.00
C ARG A 314 -15.66 0.01 -4.58
N SER A 315 -14.91 0.75 -3.79
CA SER A 315 -14.12 1.89 -4.26
C SER A 315 -12.89 1.49 -5.09
N GLY A 316 -12.52 0.20 -5.09
CA GLY A 316 -11.25 -0.29 -5.60
C GLY A 316 -10.09 -0.15 -4.62
N PHE A 317 -10.37 0.22 -3.35
CA PHE A 317 -9.34 0.29 -2.32
C PHE A 317 -9.00 -1.12 -1.82
N PRO A 318 -7.74 -1.58 -1.97
CA PRO A 318 -7.32 -2.86 -1.42
C PRO A 318 -6.95 -2.71 0.06
N GLU A 319 -7.22 -3.73 0.86
CA GLU A 319 -6.84 -3.78 2.26
C GLU A 319 -6.43 -5.20 2.65
N THR A 320 -5.40 -5.33 3.49
CA THR A 320 -4.95 -6.60 4.05
C THR A 320 -5.20 -6.60 5.55
N GLU A 321 -6.21 -7.33 5.97
CA GLU A 321 -6.55 -7.48 7.38
C GLU A 321 -5.71 -8.56 8.05
N THR A 322 -5.40 -8.40 9.33
CA THR A 322 -4.58 -9.40 10.00
C THR A 322 -5.15 -9.88 11.33
N ALA A 323 -5.00 -11.18 11.57
CA ALA A 323 -5.33 -11.79 12.85
C ALA A 323 -4.27 -12.83 13.26
N LYS A 324 -4.41 -13.36 14.47
CA LYS A 324 -3.73 -14.58 14.90
C LYS A 324 -4.79 -15.64 15.18
N LEU A 325 -4.53 -16.86 14.70
CA LEU A 325 -5.40 -18.01 14.88
C LEU A 325 -4.61 -19.15 15.50
N SER A 326 -5.18 -19.81 16.52
CA SER A 326 -4.61 -21.03 17.09
C SER A 326 -5.35 -22.25 16.54
N ILE A 327 -4.64 -23.11 15.82
CA ILE A 327 -5.15 -24.39 15.33
C ILE A 327 -4.90 -25.45 16.39
N PRO A 328 -5.96 -26.07 16.95
CA PRO A 328 -5.83 -27.14 17.94
C PRO A 328 -5.36 -28.46 17.31
N ALA A 329 -4.78 -29.32 18.13
CA ALA A 329 -4.51 -30.70 17.71
C ALA A 329 -5.81 -31.48 17.55
N GLY A 330 -5.89 -32.32 16.49
CA GLY A 330 -7.04 -33.19 16.24
C GLY A 330 -8.26 -32.45 15.66
N LEU A 331 -8.07 -31.30 15.06
CA LEU A 331 -9.12 -30.63 14.30
C LEU A 331 -9.58 -31.56 13.16
N ALA A 332 -10.88 -31.70 12.97
CA ALA A 332 -11.45 -32.35 11.79
C ALA A 332 -11.06 -31.53 10.56
N ALA A 333 -10.75 -32.19 9.46
CA ALA A 333 -10.22 -31.53 8.28
C ALA A 333 -10.96 -31.97 7.03
N VAL A 334 -11.12 -31.06 6.09
CA VAL A 334 -11.61 -31.35 4.74
C VAL A 334 -10.44 -31.36 3.74
N PRO A 335 -10.59 -32.00 2.56
CA PRO A 335 -9.63 -31.83 1.48
C PRO A 335 -9.54 -30.37 1.05
N LEU A 336 -8.35 -29.92 0.59
CA LEU A 336 -8.19 -28.61 -0.05
C LEU A 336 -9.12 -28.50 -1.27
N SER A 337 -9.72 -27.32 -1.45
CA SER A 337 -10.42 -26.99 -2.68
C SER A 337 -9.43 -26.97 -3.85
N PRO A 338 -9.87 -27.21 -5.10
CA PRO A 338 -9.00 -27.13 -6.28
C PRO A 338 -8.35 -25.76 -6.52
N GLU A 339 -8.89 -24.71 -5.91
CA GLU A 339 -8.37 -23.33 -6.00
C GLU A 339 -7.55 -22.93 -4.78
N ASP A 340 -7.60 -23.71 -3.71
CA ASP A 340 -6.78 -23.51 -2.52
C ASP A 340 -5.39 -24.13 -2.70
N ALA A 341 -4.41 -23.57 -2.00
CA ALA A 341 -3.04 -24.06 -2.07
C ALA A 341 -2.41 -24.19 -0.69
N SER A 342 -1.45 -25.08 -0.54
CA SER A 342 -0.65 -25.18 0.68
C SER A 342 0.77 -25.64 0.40
N ALA A 343 1.68 -25.35 1.33
CA ALA A 343 3.02 -25.91 1.36
C ALA A 343 3.49 -26.13 2.80
N ALA A 344 4.40 -27.11 2.95
CA ALA A 344 5.06 -27.42 4.21
C ALA A 344 6.59 -27.35 4.03
N PRO A 345 7.16 -26.13 3.84
CA PRO A 345 8.59 -25.95 3.69
C PRO A 345 9.36 -26.26 4.98
N PRO A 346 10.67 -26.49 4.92
CA PRO A 346 11.50 -26.54 6.10
C PRO A 346 11.34 -25.27 6.98
N PRO A 347 11.43 -25.41 8.31
CA PRO A 347 11.37 -24.26 9.22
C PRO A 347 12.39 -23.18 8.88
N LEU A 348 12.02 -21.93 9.12
CA LEU A 348 12.88 -20.77 8.87
C LEU A 348 14.19 -20.82 9.65
N SER A 349 14.16 -21.42 10.85
CA SER A 349 15.32 -21.67 11.71
C SER A 349 16.35 -22.66 11.11
N HIS A 350 15.96 -23.49 10.14
CA HIS A 350 16.87 -24.44 9.48
C HIS A 350 17.79 -23.80 8.42
N GLY A 351 17.74 -22.49 8.28
CA GLY A 351 18.59 -21.75 7.35
C GLY A 351 17.81 -21.23 6.14
N GLU A 352 18.55 -20.65 5.19
CA GLU A 352 17.99 -20.06 3.97
C GLU A 352 17.73 -21.16 2.92
N LEU A 353 16.56 -21.11 2.29
CA LEU A 353 16.23 -21.98 1.17
C LEU A 353 16.99 -21.55 -0.09
N GLY A 354 17.39 -22.54 -0.88
CA GLY A 354 18.09 -22.32 -2.14
C GLY A 354 17.21 -21.71 -3.24
N ALA A 355 17.82 -21.52 -4.41
CA ALA A 355 17.12 -21.03 -5.59
C ALA A 355 16.27 -22.10 -6.30
N ALA A 356 16.30 -23.35 -5.89
CA ALA A 356 15.49 -24.43 -6.43
C ALA A 356 14.70 -25.12 -5.31
N TYR A 357 13.40 -25.26 -5.51
CA TYR A 357 12.49 -25.91 -4.59
C TYR A 357 11.83 -27.11 -5.28
N LYS A 358 12.02 -28.32 -4.71
CA LYS A 358 11.40 -29.55 -5.21
C LYS A 358 9.95 -29.63 -4.73
N LEU A 359 9.05 -29.83 -5.65
CA LEU A 359 7.62 -29.98 -5.40
C LEU A 359 7.28 -31.46 -5.11
N PRO A 360 6.18 -31.74 -4.40
CA PRO A 360 5.78 -33.10 -4.02
C PRO A 360 5.57 -34.06 -5.20
N ASP A 361 5.16 -33.55 -6.34
CA ASP A 361 4.89 -34.29 -7.58
C ASP A 361 6.14 -34.56 -8.44
N GLY A 362 7.32 -34.12 -7.99
CA GLY A 362 8.60 -34.33 -8.65
C GLY A 362 9.03 -33.19 -9.58
N TYR A 363 8.18 -32.17 -9.79
CA TYR A 363 8.58 -30.95 -10.47
C TYR A 363 9.55 -30.12 -9.61
N THR A 364 10.17 -29.12 -10.22
CA THR A 364 11.09 -28.22 -9.51
C THR A 364 10.79 -26.78 -9.89
N MET A 365 10.47 -25.97 -8.92
CA MET A 365 10.36 -24.51 -9.12
C MET A 365 11.70 -23.86 -8.87
N VAL A 366 12.09 -22.93 -9.75
CA VAL A 366 13.40 -22.27 -9.72
C VAL A 366 13.22 -20.77 -9.66
N PHE A 367 13.85 -20.13 -8.71
CA PHE A 367 13.93 -18.67 -8.58
C PHE A 367 15.21 -18.17 -9.25
N ASP A 368 15.09 -17.42 -10.35
CA ASP A 368 16.20 -16.73 -10.99
C ASP A 368 16.61 -15.52 -10.11
N ARG A 369 17.20 -15.84 -8.95
CA ARG A 369 17.48 -14.87 -7.89
C ARG A 369 18.50 -13.82 -8.37
N PRO A 370 18.20 -12.49 -8.22
CA PRO A 370 19.20 -11.45 -8.37
C PRO A 370 20.37 -11.67 -7.39
N SER A 371 21.59 -11.32 -7.80
CA SER A 371 22.80 -11.46 -6.96
C SER A 371 22.72 -10.65 -5.68
N THR A 372 22.02 -9.52 -5.71
CA THR A 372 21.76 -8.64 -4.56
C THR A 372 20.33 -8.11 -4.68
N ILE A 373 19.62 -8.13 -3.57
CA ILE A 373 18.29 -7.53 -3.48
C ILE A 373 18.37 -6.41 -2.46
N THR A 374 18.00 -5.20 -2.90
CA THR A 374 18.07 -3.98 -2.09
C THR A 374 16.64 -3.48 -1.82
N ALA A 375 16.39 -3.04 -0.60
CA ALA A 375 15.10 -2.45 -0.24
C ALA A 375 14.79 -1.21 -1.09
N ASN A 376 13.49 -0.94 -1.30
CA ASN A 376 12.96 0.17 -2.08
C ASN A 376 13.42 0.20 -3.56
N THR A 377 13.87 -0.93 -4.08
CA THR A 377 14.23 -1.11 -5.49
C THR A 377 13.23 -2.03 -6.16
N ALA A 378 12.71 -1.62 -7.32
CA ALA A 378 11.78 -2.43 -8.10
C ALA A 378 12.52 -3.53 -8.86
N TYR A 379 12.01 -4.75 -8.78
CA TYR A 379 12.50 -5.94 -9.48
C TYR A 379 11.39 -6.60 -10.28
N ALA A 380 11.72 -7.21 -11.40
CA ALA A 380 10.93 -8.25 -12.03
C ALA A 380 11.49 -9.61 -11.56
N LEU A 381 10.91 -10.16 -10.51
CA LEU A 381 11.36 -11.42 -9.91
C LEU A 381 10.85 -12.59 -10.74
N ARG A 382 11.76 -13.39 -11.28
CA ARG A 382 11.47 -14.47 -12.24
C ARG A 382 11.51 -15.82 -11.59
N PHE A 383 10.46 -16.62 -11.85
CA PHE A 383 10.33 -17.99 -11.39
C PHE A 383 10.02 -18.90 -12.57
N ARG A 384 10.58 -20.11 -12.55
CA ARG A 384 10.39 -21.11 -13.62
C ARG A 384 9.95 -22.43 -13.03
N LEU A 385 8.97 -23.07 -13.66
CA LEU A 385 8.57 -24.45 -13.33
C LEU A 385 9.23 -25.42 -14.33
N LEU A 386 9.95 -26.40 -13.79
CA LEU A 386 10.61 -27.46 -14.54
C LEU A 386 9.96 -28.79 -14.21
N ASP A 387 9.77 -29.64 -15.22
CA ASP A 387 9.28 -31.00 -15.06
C ASP A 387 10.30 -31.91 -14.38
N GLY A 388 9.94 -33.17 -14.11
CA GLY A 388 10.81 -34.15 -13.47
C GLY A 388 12.08 -34.50 -14.28
N SER A 389 12.17 -34.10 -15.57
CA SER A 389 13.34 -34.25 -16.41
C SER A 389 14.23 -32.99 -16.44
N GLY A 390 13.81 -31.92 -15.77
CA GLY A 390 14.50 -30.62 -15.72
C GLY A 390 14.23 -29.74 -16.94
N LYS A 391 13.22 -30.03 -17.74
CA LYS A 391 12.77 -29.19 -18.86
C LYS A 391 11.67 -28.23 -18.40
N PRO A 392 11.47 -27.10 -19.10
CA PRO A 392 10.30 -26.25 -18.87
C PRO A 392 9.00 -27.05 -18.89
N ALA A 393 8.16 -26.87 -17.88
CA ALA A 393 6.85 -27.50 -17.79
C ALA A 393 5.99 -27.11 -19.00
N SER A 394 5.34 -28.09 -19.64
CA SER A 394 4.53 -27.88 -20.85
C SER A 394 3.03 -28.02 -20.60
N ASP A 395 2.63 -28.36 -19.39
CA ASP A 395 1.27 -28.65 -18.93
C ASP A 395 0.72 -27.56 -18.00
N MET A 396 1.24 -26.33 -18.17
CA MET A 396 0.81 -25.18 -17.38
C MET A 396 -0.66 -24.83 -17.60
N GLU A 397 -1.33 -24.48 -16.52
CA GLU A 397 -2.73 -24.06 -16.48
C GLU A 397 -2.88 -22.71 -15.80
N PRO A 398 -3.94 -21.94 -16.10
CA PRO A 398 -4.20 -20.72 -15.37
C PRO A 398 -4.57 -21.06 -13.90
N TYR A 399 -3.95 -20.35 -12.97
CA TYR A 399 -4.34 -20.33 -11.57
C TYR A 399 -5.10 -19.05 -11.28
N LEU A 400 -6.38 -19.15 -10.95
CA LEU A 400 -7.29 -18.02 -10.77
C LEU A 400 -7.24 -17.02 -11.95
N GLY A 401 -7.20 -17.58 -13.17
CA GLY A 401 -7.16 -16.79 -14.40
C GLY A 401 -5.78 -16.19 -14.78
N MET A 402 -4.73 -16.45 -13.99
CA MET A 402 -3.37 -15.91 -14.20
C MET A 402 -2.31 -17.01 -14.28
N PRO A 403 -1.09 -16.72 -14.80
CA PRO A 403 0.01 -17.68 -14.82
C PRO A 403 0.51 -18.10 -13.43
N GLY A 404 0.17 -17.37 -12.38
CA GLY A 404 0.55 -17.68 -11.00
C GLY A 404 0.28 -16.53 -10.04
N HIS A 405 0.49 -16.79 -8.74
CA HIS A 405 0.38 -15.83 -7.64
C HIS A 405 1.63 -15.87 -6.78
N ALA A 406 1.96 -14.76 -6.14
CA ALA A 406 3.09 -14.67 -5.22
C ALA A 406 2.71 -14.01 -3.90
N ALA A 407 3.26 -14.53 -2.79
CA ALA A 407 3.21 -13.86 -1.50
C ALA A 407 4.63 -13.63 -0.98
N PHE A 408 4.95 -12.39 -0.62
CA PHE A 408 6.22 -11.97 -0.04
C PHE A 408 6.02 -11.64 1.43
N VAL A 409 6.67 -12.36 2.31
CA VAL A 409 6.43 -12.24 3.76
C VAL A 409 7.75 -12.05 4.49
N LYS A 410 7.86 -10.94 5.24
CA LYS A 410 9.03 -10.71 6.08
C LYS A 410 9.04 -11.67 7.27
N SER A 411 10.23 -12.11 7.69
CA SER A 411 10.39 -13.12 8.73
C SER A 411 9.80 -12.74 10.11
N ASP A 412 9.62 -11.45 10.37
CA ASP A 412 8.99 -10.92 11.57
C ASP A 412 7.48 -10.68 11.39
N PHE A 413 6.90 -11.04 10.24
CA PHE A 413 5.50 -10.81 9.86
C PHE A 413 5.09 -9.33 9.80
N SER A 414 6.03 -8.41 9.77
CA SER A 414 5.77 -6.97 9.66
C SER A 414 5.42 -6.53 8.24
N THR A 415 5.74 -7.34 7.24
CA THR A 415 5.43 -7.09 5.83
C THR A 415 4.82 -8.35 5.22
N PHE A 416 3.73 -8.16 4.53
CA PHE A 416 3.08 -9.15 3.67
C PHE A 416 2.69 -8.44 2.37
N ALA A 417 2.87 -9.07 1.23
CA ALA A 417 2.36 -8.59 -0.04
C ALA A 417 1.91 -9.78 -0.89
N HIS A 418 0.68 -9.75 -1.34
CA HIS A 418 0.15 -10.64 -2.36
C HIS A 418 0.26 -9.93 -3.70
N THR A 419 0.86 -10.55 -4.71
CA THR A 419 1.11 -9.93 -6.01
C THR A 419 0.82 -10.88 -7.15
N HIS A 420 0.57 -10.29 -8.32
CA HIS A 420 0.26 -10.96 -9.57
C HIS A 420 1.37 -10.74 -10.60
N PRO A 421 1.41 -11.50 -11.70
CA PRO A 421 2.38 -11.27 -12.78
C PRO A 421 2.27 -9.89 -13.41
N ASP A 422 1.07 -9.29 -13.41
CA ASP A 422 0.86 -7.93 -13.90
C ASP A 422 1.25 -6.86 -12.88
N GLY A 423 1.28 -7.19 -11.57
CA GLY A 423 1.71 -6.26 -10.56
C GLY A 423 1.12 -6.45 -9.16
N SER A 424 1.30 -5.43 -8.34
CA SER A 424 0.88 -5.40 -6.94
C SER A 424 -0.54 -4.87 -6.73
N ALA A 425 -1.17 -4.30 -7.76
CA ALA A 425 -2.53 -3.80 -7.66
C ALA A 425 -3.54 -4.95 -7.71
N ALA A 426 -4.58 -4.88 -6.89
CA ALA A 426 -5.67 -5.84 -6.92
C ALA A 426 -6.43 -5.79 -8.25
N MET A 427 -6.76 -6.95 -8.80
CA MET A 427 -7.40 -7.05 -10.14
C MET A 427 -8.69 -6.23 -10.25
N PRO A 428 -9.61 -6.18 -9.27
CA PRO A 428 -10.80 -5.36 -9.39
C PRO A 428 -10.50 -3.86 -9.54
N ALA A 429 -9.43 -3.37 -8.88
CA ALA A 429 -9.00 -1.98 -9.03
C ALA A 429 -8.45 -1.71 -10.45
N VAL A 430 -7.69 -2.64 -11.00
CA VAL A 430 -7.19 -2.59 -12.39
C VAL A 430 -8.36 -2.59 -13.38
N MET A 431 -9.37 -3.43 -13.17
CA MET A 431 -10.57 -3.47 -14.00
C MET A 431 -11.34 -2.15 -13.97
N LEU A 432 -11.53 -1.55 -12.80
CA LEU A 432 -12.16 -0.23 -12.65
C LEU A 432 -11.37 0.87 -13.37
N ALA A 433 -10.04 0.86 -13.26
CA ALA A 433 -9.16 1.82 -13.92
C ALA A 433 -9.25 1.71 -15.45
N ASN A 434 -9.22 0.48 -15.98
CA ASN A 434 -9.33 0.21 -17.41
C ASN A 434 -10.71 0.58 -17.97
N ALA A 435 -11.79 0.27 -17.26
CA ALA A 435 -13.15 0.65 -17.65
C ALA A 435 -13.31 2.18 -17.72
N SER A 436 -12.74 2.91 -16.76
CA SER A 436 -12.71 4.38 -16.75
C SER A 436 -11.94 4.96 -17.93
N THR A 437 -10.83 4.33 -18.32
CA THR A 437 -10.01 4.75 -19.46
C THR A 437 -10.73 4.51 -20.77
N ALA A 438 -11.33 3.35 -20.97
CA ALA A 438 -12.14 3.03 -22.16
C ALA A 438 -13.34 3.96 -22.34
N ALA A 439 -14.03 4.33 -21.26
CA ALA A 439 -15.15 5.26 -21.28
C ALA A 439 -14.73 6.69 -21.67
N SER A 440 -13.48 7.06 -21.49
CA SER A 440 -12.94 8.40 -21.77
C SER A 440 -12.32 8.51 -23.15
N ALA A 441 -12.13 7.39 -23.87
CA ALA A 441 -11.59 7.38 -25.24
C ALA A 441 -12.58 8.01 -26.24
N PRO A 442 -12.10 8.76 -27.27
CA PRO A 442 -12.97 9.27 -28.34
C PRO A 442 -13.77 8.12 -28.98
N LEU A 443 -15.03 8.41 -29.39
CA LEU A 443 -15.93 7.41 -30.00
C LEU A 443 -15.30 6.63 -31.17
N ALA A 444 -14.35 7.23 -31.89
CA ALA A 444 -13.65 6.61 -33.02
C ALA A 444 -12.60 5.56 -32.60
N THR A 445 -12.20 5.52 -31.35
CA THR A 445 -11.20 4.59 -30.79
C THR A 445 -11.80 3.63 -29.75
N ARG A 446 -13.11 3.61 -29.57
CA ARG A 446 -13.82 2.63 -28.75
C ARG A 446 -13.83 1.25 -29.44
N ALA A 447 -12.66 0.68 -29.67
CA ALA A 447 -12.58 -0.77 -29.69
C ALA A 447 -12.99 -1.20 -28.28
N MET A 448 -13.98 -2.11 -28.17
CA MET A 448 -14.23 -2.85 -26.93
C MET A 448 -12.85 -3.32 -26.48
N PRO A 449 -12.41 -3.06 -25.23
CA PRO A 449 -11.20 -3.67 -24.77
C PRO A 449 -11.40 -5.18 -24.97
N GLU A 450 -10.60 -5.79 -25.82
CA GLU A 450 -10.36 -7.21 -25.70
C GLU A 450 -9.86 -7.36 -24.26
N MET A 451 -10.71 -7.95 -23.45
CA MET A 451 -10.36 -8.33 -22.08
C MET A 451 -9.28 -9.39 -22.25
N GLY A 452 -8.03 -8.93 -22.32
CA GLY A 452 -6.88 -9.80 -22.32
C GLY A 452 -6.91 -10.57 -21.01
N GLY A 453 -7.37 -11.81 -21.09
CA GLY A 453 -7.17 -12.79 -20.05
C GLY A 453 -8.34 -13.22 -19.20
N MET A 454 -9.58 -12.76 -19.40
CA MET A 454 -10.73 -13.49 -18.82
C MET A 454 -11.51 -14.20 -19.92
N ALA A 455 -11.04 -15.36 -20.33
CA ALA A 455 -11.86 -16.35 -20.99
C ALA A 455 -12.80 -16.94 -19.93
N MET A 456 -14.04 -16.42 -19.88
CA MET A 456 -15.14 -17.18 -19.34
C MET A 456 -15.13 -18.57 -20.01
N ALA A 457 -15.35 -19.63 -19.25
CA ALA A 457 -15.38 -21.01 -19.71
C ALA A 457 -16.24 -21.14 -20.98
N GLY A 458 -15.60 -21.13 -22.16
CA GLY A 458 -16.28 -21.19 -23.47
C GLY A 458 -15.41 -20.84 -24.66
N ALA A 459 -14.24 -20.19 -24.48
CA ALA A 459 -13.35 -19.80 -25.59
C ALA A 459 -12.00 -20.55 -25.56
N ALA A 460 -12.05 -21.86 -25.40
CA ALA A 460 -10.84 -22.72 -25.26
C ALA A 460 -10.14 -23.07 -26.58
N ALA A 461 -10.39 -22.37 -27.68
CA ALA A 461 -9.87 -22.83 -28.98
C ALA A 461 -8.60 -22.11 -29.48
N ASN A 462 -8.17 -20.97 -28.91
CA ASN A 462 -6.99 -20.21 -29.37
C ASN A 462 -6.21 -19.50 -28.23
N ALA A 463 -6.24 -20.00 -26.99
CA ALA A 463 -5.42 -19.43 -25.94
C ALA A 463 -3.93 -19.78 -26.18
N GLU A 464 -3.06 -18.78 -26.16
CA GLU A 464 -1.59 -18.99 -26.15
C GLU A 464 -1.23 -19.89 -24.95
N PRO A 465 -0.31 -20.87 -25.14
CA PRO A 465 0.14 -21.71 -24.05
C PRO A 465 0.69 -20.86 -22.89
N ILE A 466 0.27 -21.14 -21.67
CA ILE A 466 0.79 -20.45 -20.48
C ILE A 466 2.25 -20.79 -20.33
N SER A 467 3.07 -19.77 -20.13
CA SER A 467 4.51 -19.93 -19.93
C SER A 467 4.81 -20.59 -18.59
N SER A 468 5.74 -21.53 -18.57
CA SER A 468 6.31 -22.09 -17.33
C SER A 468 7.26 -21.10 -16.63
N THR A 469 7.46 -19.91 -17.21
CA THR A 469 8.23 -18.80 -16.62
C THR A 469 7.30 -17.66 -16.31
N VAL A 470 7.28 -17.23 -15.06
CA VAL A 470 6.43 -16.15 -14.56
C VAL A 470 7.29 -15.09 -13.87
N GLU A 471 7.00 -13.82 -14.10
CA GLU A 471 7.66 -12.69 -13.48
C GLU A 471 6.68 -11.95 -12.57
N PHE A 472 7.15 -11.55 -11.39
CA PHE A 472 6.37 -10.74 -10.45
C PHE A 472 7.08 -9.42 -10.23
N PRO A 473 6.48 -8.28 -10.62
CA PRO A 473 7.01 -6.96 -10.29
C PRO A 473 6.81 -6.69 -8.79
N TYR A 474 7.91 -6.49 -8.09
CA TYR A 474 7.86 -6.23 -6.65
C TYR A 474 9.09 -5.44 -6.16
N GLY A 475 8.90 -4.62 -5.13
CA GLY A 475 9.96 -3.94 -4.40
C GLY A 475 9.81 -4.18 -2.90
N PHE A 476 10.83 -4.71 -2.28
CA PHE A 476 10.82 -4.96 -0.83
C PHE A 476 10.88 -3.64 -0.06
N PRO A 477 9.94 -3.36 0.87
CA PRO A 477 9.86 -2.04 1.53
C PRO A 477 10.93 -1.81 2.60
N SER A 478 11.58 -2.85 3.11
CA SER A 478 12.57 -2.73 4.18
C SER A 478 13.60 -3.86 4.13
N PRO A 479 14.82 -3.65 4.65
CA PRO A 479 15.82 -4.69 4.78
C PRO A 479 15.38 -5.83 5.71
N GLY A 480 15.97 -7.00 5.51
CA GLY A 480 15.78 -8.20 6.33
C GLY A 480 15.46 -9.44 5.51
N ARG A 481 15.19 -10.53 6.20
CA ARG A 481 14.88 -11.81 5.59
C ARG A 481 13.40 -11.90 5.22
N TYR A 482 13.14 -12.34 4.00
CA TYR A 482 11.80 -12.60 3.48
C TYR A 482 11.67 -14.06 3.07
N ARG A 483 10.49 -14.64 3.31
CA ARG A 483 10.06 -15.90 2.71
C ARG A 483 9.05 -15.61 1.61
N ILE A 484 9.26 -16.24 0.45
CA ILE A 484 8.52 -16.00 -0.79
C ILE A 484 7.78 -17.29 -1.14
N PHE A 485 6.49 -17.19 -1.33
CA PHE A 485 5.61 -18.28 -1.73
C PHE A 485 5.13 -18.01 -3.15
N ILE A 486 5.43 -18.92 -4.08
CA ILE A 486 5.05 -18.80 -5.49
C ILE A 486 4.11 -19.92 -5.82
N GLN A 487 2.95 -19.58 -6.36
CA GLN A 487 1.92 -20.53 -6.73
C GLN A 487 1.75 -20.58 -8.24
N MET A 488 1.84 -21.76 -8.80
CA MET A 488 1.61 -22.05 -10.21
C MET A 488 0.73 -23.29 -10.33
N LYS A 489 -0.08 -23.37 -11.37
CA LYS A 489 -0.95 -24.53 -11.63
C LYS A 489 -0.47 -25.29 -12.84
N HIS A 490 -0.40 -26.62 -12.71
CA HIS A 490 -0.19 -27.56 -13.80
C HIS A 490 -0.89 -28.88 -13.48
N ALA A 491 -1.25 -29.65 -14.50
CA ALA A 491 -1.92 -30.93 -14.33
C ALA A 491 -3.07 -30.96 -13.30
N ASN A 492 -3.90 -29.89 -13.31
CA ASN A 492 -5.02 -29.64 -12.36
C ASN A 492 -4.61 -29.46 -10.88
N THR A 493 -3.32 -29.30 -10.59
CA THR A 493 -2.81 -29.13 -9.22
C THR A 493 -2.17 -27.75 -9.07
N VAL A 494 -2.48 -27.04 -7.98
CA VAL A 494 -1.80 -25.80 -7.59
C VAL A 494 -0.61 -26.17 -6.71
N GLU A 495 0.57 -25.90 -7.22
CA GLU A 495 1.82 -26.14 -6.50
C GLU A 495 2.38 -24.84 -5.91
N THR A 496 2.92 -24.93 -4.69
CA THR A 496 3.54 -23.78 -4.00
C THR A 496 5.03 -24.02 -3.83
N GLY A 497 5.83 -23.29 -4.59
CA GLY A 497 7.28 -23.19 -4.40
C GLY A 497 7.62 -22.19 -3.29
N VAL A 498 8.63 -22.49 -2.49
CA VAL A 498 9.03 -21.64 -1.36
C VAL A 498 10.52 -21.28 -1.46
N PHE A 499 10.80 -19.99 -1.28
CA PHE A 499 12.13 -19.43 -1.39
C PHE A 499 12.40 -18.44 -0.26
N ASP A 500 13.65 -18.21 0.06
CA ASP A 500 14.06 -17.16 0.99
C ASP A 500 14.91 -16.11 0.26
N ALA A 501 14.80 -14.87 0.66
CA ALA A 501 15.60 -13.75 0.15
C ALA A 501 16.11 -12.88 1.30
N GLU A 502 17.41 -12.57 1.28
CA GLU A 502 17.99 -11.55 2.16
C GLU A 502 17.99 -10.22 1.43
N VAL A 503 17.33 -9.23 2.00
CA VAL A 503 17.17 -7.88 1.45
C VAL A 503 18.07 -6.93 2.24
N GLN A 504 18.92 -6.18 1.54
CA GLN A 504 19.86 -5.20 2.10
C GLN A 504 19.27 -3.80 2.14
#